data_87daf0e2fb89d876670dbe5dabf9122c
#
_entry.id   87daf0e2fb89d876670dbe5dabf9122c
#
_cell.length_a   1.000
_cell.length_b   1.000
_cell.length_c   1.000
_cell.angle_alpha   90.00
_cell.angle_beta   90.00
_cell.angle_gamma   90.00
#
_symmetry.space_group_name_H-M   'P 1'
#
loop_
_entity.id
_entity.type
_entity.pdbx_description
1 polymer ?
#
loop_
_entity_poly.entity_id
_entity_poly.type
_entity_poly.pdbx_seq_one_letter_code
_entity_poly.pdbx_strand_id
1 'polypeptide(L)'
;MESMKWIWQYVRKYRLLMIGVFILIFIASGISIIYPLLGGKVIDDVVYQNKTNLLIPLLLIMIISTIIRTICRYTYQIMCERIGQNSLFRIREDLYKKLQSLDFDFFNNTRVGDIMARMTGDTDAIRHFVSWVSYNILENVFLFSFAIIIMAAIDWKLTLALVIVTPLIAILTMKMSSKAQPVFYEIRESFSRLNSMVEENISGNRVVKAFAREDFEMKKFHEHNEDFKKRNLDSADVSRTYLPVLDSLEGMLVVITLIFGGYLVIKGQMTLGDLVAFNGFLWMLNGPMRMSGWLINDVQRFIASSFKIQDMMATDAKIPIHAEKPAPSLQGHVEFKNVSFHFEDDPNTDVLKNISLKASPGQTIAILGETGAGKSTLVNLICRFYDPTSGEILIDGVDARKWHVRELRNHIATVMQDIFLFSDTIEGNIAFGAPDATMEDVRRMARIADADHFIETMPESYDTIVGERGVGLSGGQKQRISLARALLKNPSILILDDTTSAVDMETEVKIQGELKKITENTTTFIIAHRISSVKEADEILILNHGEIIERGTHSSLLAEKGYYFDIYNKQLGTEANVNG
;
A
#
# COMPACT_ATOMS: atom_id res chain seq x y z
N MET A 1 15.34 12.19 -14.34
CA MET A 1 14.49 12.88 -15.34
C MET A 1 13.18 12.14 -15.62
N GLU A 2 13.16 10.81 -15.60
CA GLU A 2 11.95 9.99 -15.83
C GLU A 2 10.83 10.25 -14.84
N SER A 3 11.12 10.27 -13.54
CA SER A 3 10.13 10.58 -12.49
C SER A 3 9.44 11.93 -12.67
N MET A 4 10.18 12.95 -13.15
CA MET A 4 9.62 14.28 -13.45
C MET A 4 8.72 14.25 -14.70
N LYS A 5 9.07 13.48 -15.72
CA LYS A 5 8.22 13.30 -16.92
C LYS A 5 6.95 12.55 -16.56
N TRP A 6 7.06 11.54 -15.68
CA TRP A 6 5.93 10.75 -15.24
C TRP A 6 4.95 11.60 -14.42
N ILE A 7 5.40 12.31 -13.39
CA ILE A 7 4.51 13.16 -12.57
C ILE A 7 3.88 14.29 -13.41
N TRP A 8 4.58 14.77 -14.44
CA TRP A 8 4.05 15.78 -15.35
C TRP A 8 2.74 15.35 -16.04
N GLN A 9 2.53 14.07 -16.29
CA GLN A 9 1.29 13.54 -16.89
C GLN A 9 0.07 13.83 -15.99
N TYR A 10 0.24 13.79 -14.67
CA TYR A 10 -0.79 14.06 -13.69
C TYR A 10 -0.99 15.56 -13.44
N VAL A 11 0.09 16.33 -13.46
CA VAL A 11 0.10 17.75 -13.10
C VAL A 11 -0.23 18.67 -14.30
N ARG A 12 0.11 18.25 -15.54
CA ARG A 12 -0.08 19.08 -16.78
C ARG A 12 -1.50 19.60 -16.98
N LYS A 13 -2.51 18.91 -16.46
CA LYS A 13 -3.91 19.37 -16.52
C LYS A 13 -4.12 20.68 -15.74
N TYR A 14 -3.27 20.96 -14.77
CA TYR A 14 -3.35 22.13 -13.90
C TYR A 14 -2.37 23.24 -14.30
N ARG A 15 -1.87 23.24 -15.56
CA ARG A 15 -0.85 24.19 -16.06
C ARG A 15 -1.19 25.66 -15.83
N LEU A 16 -2.46 26.06 -15.96
CA LEU A 16 -2.90 27.44 -15.70
C LEU A 16 -2.77 27.81 -14.22
N LEU A 17 -3.14 26.88 -13.31
CA LEU A 17 -2.93 27.06 -11.87
C LEU A 17 -1.44 27.17 -11.53
N MET A 18 -0.58 26.35 -12.17
CA MET A 18 0.87 26.40 -11.96
C MET A 18 1.47 27.73 -12.41
N ILE A 19 1.00 28.30 -13.53
CA ILE A 19 1.40 29.65 -13.96
C ILE A 19 0.96 30.68 -12.92
N GLY A 20 -0.25 30.58 -12.39
CA GLY A 20 -0.74 31.45 -11.31
C GLY A 20 0.13 31.33 -10.05
N VAL A 21 0.48 30.12 -9.65
CA VAL A 21 1.39 29.84 -8.53
C VAL A 21 2.75 30.50 -8.76
N PHE A 22 3.34 30.32 -9.94
CA PHE A 22 4.63 30.93 -10.29
C PHE A 22 4.60 32.45 -10.17
N ILE A 23 3.57 33.12 -10.71
CA ILE A 23 3.38 34.56 -10.63
C ILE A 23 3.23 35.01 -9.18
N LEU A 24 2.41 34.33 -8.37
CA LEU A 24 2.19 34.68 -6.99
C LEU A 24 3.44 34.50 -6.13
N ILE A 25 4.24 33.46 -6.35
CA ILE A 25 5.53 33.26 -5.68
C ILE A 25 6.50 34.38 -6.07
N PHE A 26 6.58 34.73 -7.36
CA PHE A 26 7.43 35.83 -7.84
C PHE A 26 7.06 37.16 -7.17
N ILE A 27 5.78 37.49 -7.13
CA ILE A 27 5.27 38.71 -6.46
C ILE A 27 5.56 38.66 -4.96
N ALA A 28 5.23 37.58 -4.28
CA ALA A 28 5.44 37.42 -2.83
C ALA A 28 6.92 37.55 -2.45
N SER A 29 7.80 36.92 -3.24
CA SER A 29 9.25 37.00 -3.05
C SER A 29 9.78 38.41 -3.31
N GLY A 30 9.26 39.12 -4.34
CA GLY A 30 9.59 40.53 -4.60
C GLY A 30 9.15 41.47 -3.48
N ILE A 31 7.95 41.29 -2.93
CA ILE A 31 7.44 42.05 -1.79
C ILE A 31 8.32 41.84 -0.55
N SER A 32 8.92 40.69 -0.36
CA SER A 32 9.79 40.37 0.79
C SER A 32 11.00 41.31 0.88
N ILE A 33 11.45 41.87 -0.25
CA ILE A 33 12.57 42.81 -0.33
C ILE A 33 12.20 44.20 0.28
N ILE A 34 10.93 44.56 0.20
CA ILE A 34 10.44 45.89 0.63
C ILE A 34 10.73 46.09 2.11
N TYR A 35 10.61 45.10 2.95
CA TYR A 35 10.79 45.20 4.40
C TYR A 35 12.20 45.66 4.81
N PRO A 36 13.32 45.04 4.38
CA PRO A 36 14.67 45.51 4.68
C PRO A 36 14.94 46.94 4.12
N LEU A 37 14.48 47.21 2.89
CA LEU A 37 14.67 48.53 2.26
C LEU A 37 13.94 49.64 3.00
N LEU A 38 12.69 49.41 3.40
CA LEU A 38 11.94 50.39 4.17
C LEU A 38 12.54 50.57 5.59
N GLY A 39 13.03 49.49 6.21
CA GLY A 39 13.77 49.54 7.45
C GLY A 39 14.98 50.46 7.35
N GLY A 40 15.76 50.37 6.28
CA GLY A 40 16.87 51.26 5.98
C GLY A 40 16.41 52.72 5.81
N LYS A 41 15.33 52.96 5.03
CA LYS A 41 14.79 54.32 4.86
C LYS A 41 14.26 54.94 6.16
N VAL A 42 13.71 54.17 7.07
CA VAL A 42 13.31 54.68 8.40
C VAL A 42 14.53 55.20 9.13
N ILE A 43 15.68 54.55 9.07
CA ILE A 43 16.91 55.01 9.71
C ILE A 43 17.43 56.28 9.05
N ASP A 44 17.53 56.31 7.71
CA ASP A 44 18.13 57.44 7.00
C ASP A 44 17.24 58.70 7.02
N ASP A 45 15.94 58.56 6.67
CA ASP A 45 15.05 59.72 6.52
C ASP A 45 14.44 60.16 7.85
N VAL A 46 13.95 59.19 8.68
CA VAL A 46 13.22 59.53 9.90
C VAL A 46 14.18 59.81 11.04
N VAL A 47 15.15 58.92 11.28
CA VAL A 47 16.06 59.05 12.43
C VAL A 47 17.17 60.05 12.15
N TYR A 48 17.86 59.94 11.02
CA TYR A 48 19.05 60.75 10.70
C TYR A 48 18.68 62.14 10.19
N GLN A 49 17.68 62.22 9.29
CA GLN A 49 17.25 63.52 8.73
C GLN A 49 16.09 64.19 9.50
N ASN A 50 15.62 63.54 10.60
CA ASN A 50 14.55 64.04 11.49
C ASN A 50 13.20 64.31 10.77
N LYS A 51 12.94 63.58 9.64
CA LYS A 51 11.68 63.67 8.86
C LYS A 51 10.59 62.80 9.49
N THR A 52 10.15 63.15 10.71
CA THR A 52 9.19 62.32 11.47
C THR A 52 7.84 62.12 10.79
N ASN A 53 7.46 63.04 9.87
CA ASN A 53 6.25 62.93 9.06
C ASN A 53 6.23 61.71 8.11
N LEU A 54 7.41 61.14 7.76
CA LEU A 54 7.51 59.95 6.91
C LEU A 54 7.34 58.62 7.70
N LEU A 55 7.39 58.67 9.05
CA LEU A 55 7.33 57.45 9.86
C LEU A 55 6.02 56.68 9.62
N ILE A 56 4.87 57.36 9.75
CA ILE A 56 3.55 56.71 9.60
C ILE A 56 3.35 56.18 8.18
N PRO A 57 3.62 56.93 7.09
CA PRO A 57 3.53 56.37 5.73
C PRO A 57 4.43 55.13 5.50
N LEU A 58 5.67 55.14 5.98
CA LEU A 58 6.59 53.99 5.80
C LEU A 58 6.08 52.76 6.58
N LEU A 59 5.60 52.94 7.82
CA LEU A 59 4.99 51.85 8.59
C LEU A 59 3.73 51.31 7.92
N LEU A 60 2.87 52.16 7.38
CA LEU A 60 1.68 51.72 6.64
C LEU A 60 2.05 50.89 5.39
N ILE A 61 3.06 51.32 4.62
CA ILE A 61 3.55 50.56 3.47
C ILE A 61 4.08 49.17 3.93
N MET A 62 4.83 49.12 5.04
CA MET A 62 5.31 47.83 5.59
C MET A 62 4.15 46.91 5.99
N ILE A 63 3.13 47.43 6.63
CA ILE A 63 1.94 46.65 7.03
C ILE A 63 1.19 46.15 5.80
N ILE A 64 0.89 47.04 4.85
CA ILE A 64 0.16 46.71 3.61
C ILE A 64 0.94 45.67 2.80
N SER A 65 2.25 45.87 2.63
CA SER A 65 3.10 44.91 1.89
C SER A 65 3.11 43.54 2.57
N THR A 66 3.14 43.49 3.90
CA THR A 66 3.07 42.22 4.65
C THR A 66 1.73 41.53 4.47
N ILE A 67 0.62 42.29 4.50
CA ILE A 67 -0.72 41.75 4.25
C ILE A 67 -0.82 41.16 2.83
N ILE A 68 -0.39 41.91 1.81
CA ILE A 68 -0.43 41.47 0.42
C ILE A 68 0.43 40.22 0.24
N ARG A 69 1.65 40.20 0.77
CA ARG A 69 2.54 39.05 0.75
C ARG A 69 1.88 37.81 1.38
N THR A 70 1.25 37.99 2.54
CA THR A 70 0.58 36.90 3.27
C THR A 70 -0.60 36.36 2.47
N ILE A 71 -1.39 37.20 1.82
CA ILE A 71 -2.50 36.78 0.96
C ILE A 71 -1.96 36.01 -0.25
N CYS A 72 -0.91 36.50 -0.93
CA CYS A 72 -0.27 35.82 -2.03
C CYS A 72 0.24 34.42 -1.60
N ARG A 73 0.93 34.38 -0.46
CA ARG A 73 1.47 33.15 0.12
C ARG A 73 0.38 32.12 0.42
N TYR A 74 -0.66 32.54 1.11
CA TYR A 74 -1.82 31.70 1.41
C TYR A 74 -2.45 31.15 0.13
N THR A 75 -2.64 32.01 -0.86
CA THR A 75 -3.28 31.64 -2.12
C THR A 75 -2.46 30.60 -2.90
N TYR A 76 -1.14 30.84 -3.11
CA TYR A 76 -0.35 29.86 -3.86
C TYR A 76 -0.15 28.55 -3.10
N GLN A 77 -0.07 28.56 -1.77
CA GLN A 77 0.01 27.33 -0.97
C GLN A 77 -1.25 26.48 -1.13
N ILE A 78 -2.45 27.11 -1.07
CA ILE A 78 -3.71 26.38 -1.34
C ILE A 78 -3.76 25.84 -2.76
N MET A 79 -3.32 26.63 -3.75
CA MET A 79 -3.29 26.17 -5.14
C MET A 79 -2.35 24.97 -5.31
N CYS A 80 -1.17 25.00 -4.72
CA CYS A 80 -0.22 23.88 -4.72
C CYS A 80 -0.81 22.64 -4.04
N GLU A 81 -1.43 22.81 -2.87
CA GLU A 81 -2.05 21.70 -2.16
C GLU A 81 -3.19 21.07 -2.97
N ARG A 82 -4.03 21.88 -3.63
CA ARG A 82 -5.08 21.37 -4.54
C ARG A 82 -4.50 20.56 -5.69
N ILE A 83 -3.40 21.03 -6.30
CA ILE A 83 -2.71 20.30 -7.37
C ILE A 83 -2.18 18.97 -6.82
N GLY A 84 -1.53 19.00 -5.66
CA GLY A 84 -0.98 17.82 -4.99
C GLY A 84 -2.05 16.77 -4.66
N GLN A 85 -3.15 17.18 -4.02
CA GLN A 85 -4.24 16.29 -3.62
C GLN A 85 -4.96 15.68 -4.84
N ASN A 86 -5.24 16.48 -5.86
CA ASN A 86 -5.87 15.96 -7.10
C ASN A 86 -4.94 15.01 -7.86
N SER A 87 -3.63 15.23 -7.82
CA SER A 87 -2.65 14.32 -8.42
C SER A 87 -2.58 13.02 -7.62
N LEU A 88 -2.54 13.11 -6.28
CA LEU A 88 -2.59 11.96 -5.38
C LEU A 88 -3.82 11.08 -5.62
N PHE A 89 -5.00 11.71 -5.68
CA PHE A 89 -6.26 11.00 -5.95
C PHE A 89 -6.17 10.15 -7.23
N ARG A 90 -5.70 10.75 -8.33
CA ARG A 90 -5.56 10.06 -9.62
C ARG A 90 -4.54 8.94 -9.58
N ILE A 91 -3.36 9.21 -8.98
CA ILE A 91 -2.32 8.18 -8.87
C ILE A 91 -2.84 6.98 -8.09
N ARG A 92 -3.57 7.21 -6.98
CA ARG A 92 -4.18 6.13 -6.19
C ARG A 92 -5.26 5.38 -6.96
N GLU A 93 -6.09 6.09 -7.72
CA GLU A 93 -7.10 5.47 -8.58
C GLU A 93 -6.47 4.58 -9.66
N ASP A 94 -5.47 5.08 -10.38
CA ASP A 94 -4.76 4.32 -11.40
C ASP A 94 -4.02 3.11 -10.80
N LEU A 95 -3.38 3.31 -9.64
CA LEU A 95 -2.68 2.24 -8.92
C LEU A 95 -3.66 1.15 -8.45
N TYR A 96 -4.82 1.56 -7.91
CA TYR A 96 -5.84 0.61 -7.49
C TYR A 96 -6.45 -0.16 -8.68
N LYS A 97 -6.72 0.52 -9.80
CA LYS A 97 -7.15 -0.15 -11.05
C LYS A 97 -6.10 -1.16 -11.52
N LYS A 98 -4.82 -0.79 -11.44
CA LYS A 98 -3.73 -1.69 -11.80
C LYS A 98 -3.70 -2.92 -10.89
N LEU A 99 -3.78 -2.74 -9.57
CA LEU A 99 -3.85 -3.85 -8.61
C LEU A 99 -5.00 -4.82 -8.92
N GLN A 100 -6.20 -4.29 -9.23
CA GLN A 100 -7.34 -5.12 -9.59
C GLN A 100 -7.17 -5.87 -10.92
N SER A 101 -6.20 -5.48 -11.74
CA SER A 101 -5.90 -6.14 -13.02
C SER A 101 -4.78 -7.17 -12.92
N LEU A 102 -4.05 -7.22 -11.81
CA LEU A 102 -2.96 -8.17 -11.60
C LEU A 102 -3.51 -9.56 -11.21
N ASP A 103 -2.72 -10.58 -11.48
CA ASP A 103 -3.02 -11.98 -11.22
C ASP A 103 -2.59 -12.45 -9.82
N PHE A 104 -2.93 -13.69 -9.50
CA PHE A 104 -2.60 -14.30 -8.20
C PHE A 104 -1.10 -14.41 -7.96
N ASP A 105 -0.30 -14.62 -8.99
CA ASP A 105 1.14 -14.76 -8.88
C ASP A 105 1.79 -13.50 -8.30
N PHE A 106 1.35 -12.32 -8.74
CA PHE A 106 1.79 -11.05 -8.15
C PHE A 106 1.51 -10.96 -6.65
N PHE A 107 0.30 -11.35 -6.22
CA PHE A 107 -0.09 -11.26 -4.81
C PHE A 107 0.61 -12.29 -3.93
N ASN A 108 0.92 -13.47 -4.46
CA ASN A 108 1.69 -14.49 -3.73
C ASN A 108 3.14 -14.06 -3.50
N ASN A 109 3.73 -13.37 -4.48
CA ASN A 109 5.13 -12.93 -4.44
C ASN A 109 5.32 -11.54 -3.83
N THR A 110 4.24 -10.80 -3.57
CA THR A 110 4.31 -9.43 -3.04
C THR A 110 3.62 -9.34 -1.68
N ARG A 111 4.34 -8.86 -0.68
CA ARG A 111 3.76 -8.68 0.66
C ARG A 111 2.69 -7.59 0.65
N VAL A 112 1.55 -7.85 1.29
CA VAL A 112 0.46 -6.87 1.44
C VAL A 112 0.95 -5.56 2.05
N GLY A 113 1.87 -5.61 3.02
CA GLY A 113 2.49 -4.44 3.63
C GLY A 113 3.23 -3.55 2.63
N ASP A 114 3.91 -4.14 1.63
CA ASP A 114 4.62 -3.39 0.58
C ASP A 114 3.63 -2.69 -0.36
N ILE A 115 2.53 -3.36 -0.71
CA ILE A 115 1.43 -2.75 -1.49
C ILE A 115 0.83 -1.57 -0.73
N MET A 116 0.53 -1.75 0.55
CA MET A 116 -0.01 -0.69 1.41
C MET A 116 0.96 0.48 1.58
N ALA A 117 2.26 0.21 1.73
CA ALA A 117 3.29 1.26 1.79
C ALA A 117 3.34 2.09 0.49
N ARG A 118 3.20 1.45 -0.68
CA ARG A 118 3.11 2.14 -1.98
C ARG A 118 1.83 2.97 -2.09
N MET A 119 0.67 2.40 -1.70
CA MET A 119 -0.63 3.08 -1.75
C MET A 119 -0.74 4.28 -0.79
N THR A 120 0.01 4.29 0.31
CA THR A 120 -0.05 5.32 1.35
C THR A 120 1.20 6.21 1.36
N GLY A 121 2.32 5.69 1.85
CA GLY A 121 3.54 6.44 2.10
C GLY A 121 4.23 6.95 0.84
N ASP A 122 4.37 6.10 -0.20
CA ASP A 122 5.04 6.50 -1.43
C ASP A 122 4.19 7.47 -2.26
N THR A 123 2.86 7.28 -2.31
CA THR A 123 1.96 8.25 -2.94
C THR A 123 1.94 9.59 -2.20
N ASP A 124 2.03 9.59 -0.85
CA ASP A 124 2.11 10.82 -0.07
C ASP A 124 3.43 11.56 -0.27
N ALA A 125 4.55 10.85 -0.43
CA ALA A 125 5.83 11.46 -0.77
C ALA A 125 5.77 12.21 -2.11
N ILE A 126 5.03 11.68 -3.09
CA ILE A 126 4.81 12.36 -4.38
C ILE A 126 3.93 13.60 -4.19
N ARG A 127 2.84 13.50 -3.43
CA ARG A 127 2.00 14.65 -3.08
C ARG A 127 2.83 15.75 -2.41
N HIS A 128 3.63 15.37 -1.40
CA HIS A 128 4.49 16.31 -0.67
C HIS A 128 5.46 17.05 -1.61
N PHE A 129 6.05 16.34 -2.57
CA PHE A 129 6.89 16.97 -3.58
C PHE A 129 6.11 18.00 -4.41
N VAL A 130 4.93 17.66 -4.91
CA VAL A 130 4.11 18.55 -5.75
C VAL A 130 3.58 19.73 -4.97
N SER A 131 3.09 19.49 -3.73
CA SER A 131 2.39 20.51 -2.94
C SER A 131 3.31 21.40 -2.11
N TRP A 132 4.48 20.88 -1.68
CA TRP A 132 5.36 21.61 -0.75
C TRP A 132 6.77 21.85 -1.30
N VAL A 133 7.46 20.80 -1.75
CA VAL A 133 8.86 20.90 -2.16
C VAL A 133 9.02 21.79 -3.39
N SER A 134 8.14 21.64 -4.37
CA SER A 134 8.23 22.37 -5.64
C SER A 134 8.14 23.90 -5.47
N TYR A 135 7.17 24.37 -4.69
CA TYR A 135 7.06 25.81 -4.47
C TYR A 135 8.17 26.34 -3.56
N ASN A 136 8.63 25.57 -2.57
CA ASN A 136 9.76 26.00 -1.72
C ASN A 136 11.05 26.15 -2.52
N ILE A 137 11.32 25.25 -3.47
CA ILE A 137 12.47 25.41 -4.39
C ILE A 137 12.36 26.73 -5.13
N LEU A 138 11.20 27.04 -5.73
CA LEU A 138 10.99 28.28 -6.49
C LEU A 138 11.08 29.52 -5.59
N GLU A 139 10.42 29.50 -4.42
CA GLU A 139 10.45 30.62 -3.46
C GLU A 139 11.89 30.92 -3.02
N ASN A 140 12.66 29.87 -2.64
CA ASN A 140 14.05 30.04 -2.21
C ASN A 140 14.96 30.56 -3.34
N VAL A 141 14.77 30.08 -4.56
CA VAL A 141 15.51 30.57 -5.74
C VAL A 141 15.22 32.06 -5.97
N PHE A 142 13.95 32.47 -5.92
CA PHE A 142 13.60 33.88 -6.10
C PHE A 142 14.11 34.76 -4.97
N LEU A 143 13.94 34.35 -3.69
CA LEU A 143 14.43 35.11 -2.54
C LEU A 143 15.94 35.30 -2.61
N PHE A 144 16.70 34.25 -2.91
CA PHE A 144 18.15 34.32 -3.04
C PHE A 144 18.59 35.22 -4.20
N SER A 145 17.95 35.05 -5.37
CA SER A 145 18.28 35.86 -6.54
C SER A 145 17.97 37.34 -6.34
N PHE A 146 16.80 37.63 -5.80
CA PHE A 146 16.40 39.04 -5.52
C PHE A 146 17.28 39.69 -4.45
N ALA A 147 17.63 38.95 -3.38
CA ALA A 147 18.55 39.45 -2.37
C ALA A 147 19.89 39.86 -2.99
N ILE A 148 20.50 38.99 -3.80
CA ILE A 148 21.77 39.28 -4.47
C ILE A 148 21.66 40.51 -5.39
N ILE A 149 20.60 40.59 -6.21
CA ILE A 149 20.41 41.67 -7.18
C ILE A 149 20.31 43.01 -6.43
N ILE A 150 19.50 43.11 -5.38
CA ILE A 150 19.31 44.34 -4.62
C ILE A 150 20.55 44.73 -3.81
N MET A 151 21.16 43.75 -3.12
CA MET A 151 22.40 43.98 -2.39
C MET A 151 23.51 44.48 -3.31
N ALA A 152 23.67 43.87 -4.51
CA ALA A 152 24.65 44.32 -5.50
C ALA A 152 24.36 45.69 -6.06
N ALA A 153 23.08 46.12 -6.14
CA ALA A 153 22.69 47.45 -6.54
C ALA A 153 23.00 48.54 -5.49
N ILE A 154 23.01 48.15 -4.19
CA ILE A 154 23.40 49.04 -3.09
C ILE A 154 24.93 49.12 -3.05
N ASP A 155 25.64 48.03 -2.82
CA ASP A 155 27.10 47.95 -2.89
C ASP A 155 27.56 46.54 -3.37
N TRP A 156 28.16 46.47 -4.53
CA TRP A 156 28.59 45.22 -5.14
C TRP A 156 29.79 44.57 -4.41
N LYS A 157 30.65 45.37 -3.74
CA LYS A 157 31.86 44.87 -3.07
C LYS A 157 31.49 44.13 -1.78
N LEU A 158 30.60 44.73 -0.98
CA LEU A 158 30.07 44.10 0.22
C LEU A 158 29.26 42.85 -0.13
N THR A 159 28.43 42.91 -1.19
CA THR A 159 27.66 41.77 -1.69
C THR A 159 28.58 40.61 -2.09
N LEU A 160 29.66 40.89 -2.83
CA LEU A 160 30.61 39.85 -3.24
C LEU A 160 31.28 39.20 -2.03
N ALA A 161 31.69 39.98 -1.01
CA ALA A 161 32.26 39.49 0.22
C ALA A 161 31.33 38.50 0.95
N LEU A 162 30.02 38.79 0.97
CA LEU A 162 29.01 37.94 1.61
C LEU A 162 28.69 36.70 0.76
N VAL A 163 28.55 36.84 -0.57
CA VAL A 163 28.23 35.74 -1.49
C VAL A 163 29.37 34.71 -1.53
N ILE A 164 30.64 35.08 -1.34
CA ILE A 164 31.75 34.13 -1.24
C ILE A 164 31.59 33.16 -0.05
N VAL A 165 30.98 33.57 1.05
CA VAL A 165 30.76 32.72 2.22
C VAL A 165 29.56 31.77 2.05
N THR A 166 28.56 32.16 1.27
CA THR A 166 27.33 31.35 1.14
C THR A 166 27.53 29.94 0.56
N PRO A 167 28.42 29.68 -0.45
CA PRO A 167 28.71 28.32 -0.91
C PRO A 167 29.31 27.42 0.18
N LEU A 168 30.12 28.01 1.10
CA LEU A 168 30.70 27.25 2.22
C LEU A 168 29.59 26.78 3.17
N ILE A 169 28.61 27.63 3.48
CA ILE A 169 27.44 27.26 4.27
C ILE A 169 26.67 26.15 3.56
N ALA A 170 26.41 26.28 2.27
CA ALA A 170 25.73 25.25 1.47
C ALA A 170 26.45 23.90 1.50
N ILE A 171 27.79 23.90 1.27
CA ILE A 171 28.60 22.68 1.29
C ILE A 171 28.56 22.00 2.66
N LEU A 172 28.70 22.79 3.75
CA LEU A 172 28.64 22.24 5.11
C LEU A 172 27.25 21.70 5.46
N THR A 173 26.19 22.39 5.04
CA THR A 173 24.81 21.91 5.21
C THR A 173 24.60 20.60 4.45
N MET A 174 25.09 20.49 3.22
CA MET A 174 25.02 19.25 2.43
C MET A 174 25.83 18.11 3.09
N LYS A 175 27.04 18.41 3.61
CA LYS A 175 27.83 17.42 4.36
C LYS A 175 27.14 16.96 5.64
N MET A 176 26.56 17.88 6.40
CA MET A 176 25.76 17.57 7.59
C MET A 176 24.59 16.64 7.21
N SER A 177 23.82 17.02 6.20
CA SER A 177 22.70 16.22 5.71
C SER A 177 23.13 14.81 5.29
N SER A 178 24.22 14.68 4.54
CA SER A 178 24.79 13.39 4.11
C SER A 178 25.26 12.52 5.29
N LYS A 179 25.74 13.12 6.37
CA LYS A 179 26.14 12.38 7.59
C LYS A 179 24.95 12.06 8.49
N ALA A 180 23.96 12.92 8.55
CA ALA A 180 22.76 12.70 9.34
C ALA A 180 21.87 11.59 8.76
N GLN A 181 21.79 11.48 7.44
CA GLN A 181 20.90 10.54 6.75
C GLN A 181 21.09 9.06 7.16
N PRO A 182 22.32 8.47 7.17
CA PRO A 182 22.50 7.09 7.62
C PRO A 182 22.15 6.91 9.10
N VAL A 183 22.45 7.90 9.96
CA VAL A 183 22.12 7.83 11.39
C VAL A 183 20.60 7.87 11.61
N PHE A 184 19.86 8.67 10.85
CA PHE A 184 18.39 8.64 10.88
C PHE A 184 17.82 7.30 10.40
N TYR A 185 18.46 6.63 9.44
CA TYR A 185 18.07 5.28 9.04
C TYR A 185 18.28 4.29 10.19
N GLU A 186 19.43 4.32 10.85
CA GLU A 186 19.73 3.47 12.00
C GLU A 186 18.77 3.71 13.18
N ILE A 187 18.38 4.96 13.45
CA ILE A 187 17.35 5.29 14.45
C ILE A 187 16.02 4.62 14.09
N ARG A 188 15.60 4.72 12.83
CA ARG A 188 14.34 4.10 12.38
C ARG A 188 14.39 2.57 12.49
N GLU A 189 15.49 1.96 12.14
CA GLU A 189 15.68 0.52 12.24
C GLU A 189 15.67 0.05 13.69
N SER A 190 16.40 0.74 14.57
CA SER A 190 16.40 0.44 16.01
C SER A 190 15.00 0.63 16.63
N PHE A 191 14.28 1.69 16.25
CA PHE A 191 12.90 1.92 16.67
C PHE A 191 11.95 0.84 16.16
N SER A 192 12.12 0.39 14.91
CA SER A 192 11.35 -0.71 14.34
C SER A 192 11.56 -2.02 15.12
N ARG A 193 12.81 -2.35 15.44
CA ARG A 193 13.12 -3.53 16.28
C ARG A 193 12.48 -3.44 17.67
N LEU A 194 12.55 -2.26 18.30
CA LEU A 194 11.92 -2.03 19.60
C LEU A 194 10.40 -2.20 19.52
N ASN A 195 9.75 -1.62 18.51
CA ASN A 195 8.31 -1.75 18.32
C ASN A 195 7.88 -3.20 18.04
N SER A 196 8.60 -3.91 17.17
CA SER A 196 8.30 -5.32 16.87
C SER A 196 8.40 -6.19 18.12
N MET A 197 9.41 -5.96 18.97
CA MET A 197 9.56 -6.63 20.24
C MET A 197 8.39 -6.33 21.20
N VAL A 198 7.94 -5.08 21.28
CA VAL A 198 6.79 -4.68 22.11
C VAL A 198 5.50 -5.32 21.57
N GLU A 199 5.27 -5.29 20.25
CA GLU A 199 4.11 -5.92 19.61
C GLU A 199 4.08 -7.43 19.84
N GLU A 200 5.20 -8.13 19.71
CA GLU A 200 5.35 -9.55 20.02
C GLU A 200 5.00 -9.83 21.48
N ASN A 201 5.49 -9.01 22.44
CA ASN A 201 5.21 -9.16 23.85
C ASN A 201 3.74 -8.90 24.21
N ILE A 202 3.12 -7.89 23.59
CA ILE A 202 1.69 -7.60 23.81
C ILE A 202 0.84 -8.77 23.29
N SER A 203 1.13 -9.24 22.08
CA SER A 203 0.42 -10.35 21.44
C SER A 203 0.65 -11.68 22.19
N GLY A 204 1.88 -11.91 22.63
CA GLY A 204 2.31 -13.10 23.38
C GLY A 204 2.17 -13.00 24.90
N ASN A 205 1.54 -11.95 25.46
CA ASN A 205 1.54 -11.69 26.90
C ASN A 205 1.02 -12.88 27.74
N ARG A 206 0.02 -13.62 27.23
CA ARG A 206 -0.48 -14.83 27.90
C ARG A 206 0.61 -15.89 28.08
N VAL A 207 1.49 -16.02 27.07
CA VAL A 207 2.63 -16.97 27.12
C VAL A 207 3.67 -16.49 28.13
N VAL A 208 4.03 -15.19 28.08
CA VAL A 208 4.98 -14.60 29.05
C VAL A 208 4.49 -14.83 30.49
N LYS A 209 3.20 -14.57 30.76
CA LYS A 209 2.57 -14.78 32.07
C LYS A 209 2.51 -16.25 32.46
N ALA A 210 2.15 -17.14 31.53
CA ALA A 210 2.04 -18.58 31.79
C ALA A 210 3.39 -19.20 32.19
N PHE A 211 4.50 -18.66 31.63
CA PHE A 211 5.85 -19.16 31.91
C PHE A 211 6.62 -18.30 32.93
N ALA A 212 6.00 -17.26 33.52
CA ALA A 212 6.62 -16.34 34.49
C ALA A 212 7.96 -15.77 33.99
N ARG A 213 8.01 -15.25 32.75
CA ARG A 213 9.23 -14.75 32.08
C ARG A 213 9.28 -13.23 31.94
N GLU A 214 8.59 -12.51 32.80
CA GLU A 214 8.53 -11.04 32.79
C GLU A 214 9.93 -10.41 32.90
N ASP A 215 10.76 -10.89 33.82
CA ASP A 215 12.10 -10.34 34.03
C ASP A 215 13.01 -10.55 32.80
N PHE A 216 12.85 -11.67 32.10
CA PHE A 216 13.58 -11.95 30.87
C PHE A 216 13.18 -10.97 29.76
N GLU A 217 11.87 -10.75 29.58
CA GLU A 217 11.36 -9.81 28.57
C GLU A 217 11.70 -8.36 28.93
N MET A 218 11.69 -7.98 30.20
CA MET A 218 12.15 -6.66 30.66
C MET A 218 13.62 -6.42 30.34
N LYS A 219 14.49 -7.43 30.49
CA LYS A 219 15.91 -7.33 30.13
C LYS A 219 16.07 -7.14 28.62
N LYS A 220 15.36 -7.92 27.80
CA LYS A 220 15.36 -7.80 26.33
C LYS A 220 14.89 -6.42 25.88
N PHE A 221 13.81 -5.91 26.51
CA PHE A 221 13.32 -4.55 26.27
C PHE A 221 14.39 -3.50 26.60
N HIS A 222 15.04 -3.63 27.74
CA HIS A 222 16.10 -2.70 28.16
C HIS A 222 17.25 -2.65 27.13
N GLU A 223 17.68 -3.79 26.61
CA GLU A 223 18.74 -3.87 25.60
C GLU A 223 18.36 -3.14 24.30
N HIS A 224 17.13 -3.34 23.79
CA HIS A 224 16.65 -2.64 22.59
C HIS A 224 16.45 -1.14 22.84
N ASN A 225 15.98 -0.75 24.03
CA ASN A 225 15.78 0.64 24.39
C ASN A 225 17.11 1.39 24.56
N GLU A 226 18.15 0.74 25.10
CA GLU A 226 19.50 1.31 25.15
C GLU A 226 20.13 1.45 23.76
N ASP A 227 19.91 0.50 22.83
CA ASP A 227 20.35 0.66 21.43
C ASP A 227 19.64 1.87 20.78
N PHE A 228 18.33 1.99 20.94
CA PHE A 228 17.58 3.14 20.43
C PHE A 228 18.07 4.49 20.98
N LYS A 229 18.31 4.55 22.30
CA LYS A 229 18.91 5.72 22.94
C LYS A 229 20.28 6.05 22.36
N LYS A 230 21.16 5.04 22.19
CA LYS A 230 22.51 5.21 21.63
C LYS A 230 22.43 5.81 20.23
N ARG A 231 21.55 5.29 19.33
CA ARG A 231 21.38 5.85 17.98
C ARG A 231 20.90 7.29 17.97
N ASN A 232 20.03 7.67 18.91
CA ASN A 232 19.63 9.08 19.08
C ASN A 232 20.81 9.97 19.55
N LEU A 233 21.68 9.46 20.42
CA LEU A 233 22.88 10.19 20.83
C LEU A 233 23.87 10.33 19.67
N ASP A 234 24.04 9.31 18.81
CA ASP A 234 24.85 9.40 17.59
C ASP A 234 24.34 10.52 16.66
N SER A 235 23.01 10.68 16.55
CA SER A 235 22.41 11.81 15.80
C SER A 235 22.69 13.17 16.44
N ALA A 236 22.63 13.24 17.77
CA ALA A 236 22.99 14.46 18.49
C ALA A 236 24.46 14.83 18.29
N ASP A 237 25.37 13.85 18.19
CA ASP A 237 26.80 14.08 17.93
C ASP A 237 27.04 14.64 16.52
N VAL A 238 26.29 14.20 15.49
CA VAL A 238 26.33 14.83 14.17
C VAL A 238 25.93 16.30 14.27
N SER A 239 24.81 16.57 14.94
CA SER A 239 24.30 17.93 15.12
C SER A 239 25.28 18.79 15.89
N ARG A 240 25.85 18.30 16.97
CA ARG A 240 26.89 18.97 17.78
C ARG A 240 28.13 19.36 16.97
N THR A 241 28.50 18.53 16.00
CA THR A 241 29.69 18.77 15.18
C THR A 241 29.47 19.87 14.14
N TYR A 242 28.30 19.92 13.50
CA TYR A 242 28.06 20.79 12.34
C TYR A 242 27.31 22.08 12.69
N LEU A 243 26.31 22.05 13.60
CA LEU A 243 25.48 23.23 13.89
C LEU A 243 26.29 24.41 14.42
N PRO A 244 27.23 24.27 15.40
CA PRO A 244 27.98 25.43 15.87
C PRO A 244 28.85 26.05 14.78
N VAL A 245 29.37 25.25 13.83
CA VAL A 245 30.17 25.76 12.71
C VAL A 245 29.29 26.54 11.73
N LEU A 246 28.10 26.02 11.43
CA LEU A 246 27.12 26.72 10.58
C LEU A 246 26.66 28.03 11.21
N ASP A 247 26.30 28.02 12.50
CA ASP A 247 25.91 29.23 13.25
C ASP A 247 27.05 30.24 13.32
N SER A 248 28.31 29.79 13.45
CA SER A 248 29.48 30.66 13.43
C SER A 248 29.69 31.33 12.07
N LEU A 249 29.48 30.58 10.96
CA LEU A 249 29.54 31.16 9.62
C LEU A 249 28.43 32.16 9.34
N GLU A 250 27.22 31.92 9.84
CA GLU A 250 26.13 32.87 9.75
C GLU A 250 26.44 34.13 10.56
N GLY A 251 26.96 33.97 11.80
CA GLY A 251 27.45 35.07 12.61
C GLY A 251 28.58 35.84 11.91
N MET A 252 29.47 35.17 11.19
CA MET A 252 30.52 35.81 10.43
C MET A 252 30.00 36.73 9.32
N LEU A 253 28.87 36.38 8.64
CA LEU A 253 28.23 37.26 7.68
C LEU A 253 27.76 38.56 8.33
N VAL A 254 27.22 38.50 9.54
CA VAL A 254 26.86 39.71 10.33
C VAL A 254 28.12 40.54 10.66
N VAL A 255 29.18 39.90 11.10
CA VAL A 255 30.46 40.57 11.42
C VAL A 255 31.06 41.23 10.17
N ILE A 256 31.09 40.52 9.02
CA ILE A 256 31.56 41.12 7.74
C ILE A 256 30.70 42.31 7.37
N THR A 257 29.36 42.21 7.47
CA THR A 257 28.45 43.33 7.17
C THR A 257 28.73 44.52 8.05
N LEU A 258 28.92 44.35 9.38
CA LEU A 258 29.17 45.41 10.31
C LEU A 258 30.55 46.06 10.13
N ILE A 259 31.62 45.26 9.97
CA ILE A 259 32.99 45.79 9.83
C ILE A 259 33.16 46.45 8.45
N PHE A 260 32.90 45.70 7.36
CA PHE A 260 33.14 46.21 6.02
C PHE A 260 32.08 47.25 5.60
N GLY A 261 30.81 46.97 5.87
CA GLY A 261 29.72 47.95 5.65
C GLY A 261 29.87 49.18 6.50
N GLY A 262 30.22 49.06 7.79
CA GLY A 262 30.53 50.19 8.68
C GLY A 262 31.72 51.02 8.16
N TYR A 263 32.76 50.37 7.63
CA TYR A 263 33.87 51.10 6.98
C TYR A 263 33.38 51.90 5.75
N LEU A 264 32.50 51.34 4.92
CA LEU A 264 31.89 52.04 3.77
C LEU A 264 31.04 53.22 4.20
N VAL A 265 30.30 53.10 5.32
CA VAL A 265 29.52 54.21 5.90
C VAL A 265 30.43 55.33 6.38
N ILE A 266 31.52 55.02 7.09
CA ILE A 266 32.50 56.03 7.55
C ILE A 266 33.15 56.76 6.36
N LYS A 267 33.36 56.04 5.24
CA LYS A 267 33.89 56.65 4.01
C LYS A 267 32.86 57.43 3.19
N GLY A 268 31.58 57.45 3.62
CA GLY A 268 30.50 58.11 2.90
C GLY A 268 30.08 57.44 1.59
N GLN A 269 30.47 56.17 1.41
CA GLN A 269 30.12 55.36 0.22
C GLN A 269 28.81 54.61 0.37
N MET A 270 28.28 54.52 1.58
CA MET A 270 27.05 53.83 1.93
C MET A 270 26.34 54.63 3.06
N THR A 271 25.00 54.56 3.08
CA THR A 271 24.22 55.16 4.19
C THR A 271 24.14 54.21 5.39
N LEU A 272 23.78 54.73 6.57
CA LEU A 272 23.51 53.88 7.74
C LEU A 272 22.26 53.00 7.50
N GLY A 273 21.25 53.55 6.79
CA GLY A 273 20.06 52.79 6.40
C GLY A 273 20.36 51.65 5.45
N ASP A 274 21.29 51.85 4.49
CA ASP A 274 21.73 50.76 3.61
C ASP A 274 22.38 49.63 4.41
N LEU A 275 23.21 49.93 5.42
CA LEU A 275 23.82 48.95 6.29
C LEU A 275 22.76 48.12 7.05
N VAL A 276 21.71 48.80 7.55
CA VAL A 276 20.58 48.12 8.22
C VAL A 276 19.81 47.25 7.24
N ALA A 277 19.59 47.73 6.00
CA ALA A 277 18.95 46.95 4.96
C ALA A 277 19.79 45.66 4.60
N PHE A 278 21.12 45.77 4.48
CA PHE A 278 22.01 44.64 4.27
C PHE A 278 21.85 43.59 5.37
N ASN A 279 21.85 44.01 6.64
CA ASN A 279 21.63 43.09 7.75
C ASN A 279 20.26 42.38 7.66
N GLY A 280 19.22 43.09 7.20
CA GLY A 280 17.90 42.54 6.94
C GLY A 280 17.89 41.51 5.79
N PHE A 281 18.79 41.62 4.80
CA PHE A 281 18.90 40.65 3.68
C PHE A 281 19.68 39.40 4.02
N LEU A 282 20.49 39.36 5.10
CA LEU A 282 21.33 38.20 5.41
C LEU A 282 20.53 36.93 5.56
N TRP A 283 19.35 36.95 6.16
CA TRP A 283 18.53 35.75 6.30
C TRP A 283 17.98 35.28 4.94
N MET A 284 17.79 36.17 3.94
CA MET A 284 17.39 35.76 2.59
C MET A 284 18.53 35.06 1.82
N LEU A 285 19.78 35.28 2.21
CA LEU A 285 20.93 34.53 1.72
C LEU A 285 21.08 33.18 2.44
N ASN A 286 20.95 33.16 3.76
CA ASN A 286 21.18 31.97 4.59
C ASN A 286 20.03 30.99 4.57
N GLY A 287 18.79 31.44 4.61
CA GLY A 287 17.59 30.62 4.66
C GLY A 287 17.56 29.55 3.57
N PRO A 288 17.69 29.93 2.27
CA PRO A 288 17.77 28.98 1.16
C PRO A 288 18.90 27.97 1.28
N MET A 289 20.07 28.38 1.79
CA MET A 289 21.22 27.49 1.97
C MET A 289 20.96 26.44 3.05
N ARG A 290 20.41 26.85 4.19
CA ARG A 290 20.02 25.92 5.27
C ARG A 290 18.92 24.96 4.83
N MET A 291 17.98 25.43 4.04
CA MET A 291 16.85 24.62 3.56
C MET A 291 17.25 23.63 2.45
N SER A 292 18.35 23.90 1.74
CA SER A 292 18.81 23.08 0.61
C SER A 292 18.99 21.59 0.96
N GLY A 293 19.50 21.28 2.16
CA GLY A 293 19.69 19.91 2.63
C GLY A 293 18.37 19.14 2.73
N TRP A 294 17.33 19.77 3.28
CA TRP A 294 16.00 19.18 3.40
C TRP A 294 15.34 19.00 2.02
N LEU A 295 15.40 20.02 1.18
CA LEU A 295 14.83 19.97 -0.17
C LEU A 295 15.47 18.87 -1.03
N ILE A 296 16.79 18.69 -0.95
CA ILE A 296 17.49 17.62 -1.66
C ILE A 296 17.00 16.24 -1.19
N ASN A 297 16.87 16.03 0.12
CA ASN A 297 16.36 14.77 0.67
C ASN A 297 14.92 14.49 0.23
N ASP A 298 14.06 15.49 0.23
CA ASP A 298 12.67 15.36 -0.21
C ASP A 298 12.56 15.07 -1.72
N VAL A 299 13.44 15.67 -2.53
CA VAL A 299 13.55 15.36 -3.97
C VAL A 299 14.00 13.91 -4.17
N GLN A 300 15.00 13.43 -3.41
CA GLN A 300 15.45 12.04 -3.48
C GLN A 300 14.34 11.06 -3.05
N ARG A 301 13.61 11.38 -1.99
CA ARG A 301 12.45 10.61 -1.53
C ARG A 301 11.38 10.54 -2.62
N PHE A 302 11.04 11.67 -3.25
CA PHE A 302 10.12 11.71 -4.38
C PHE A 302 10.58 10.81 -5.53
N ILE A 303 11.86 10.86 -5.92
CA ILE A 303 12.41 10.04 -7.00
C ILE A 303 12.29 8.55 -6.66
N ALA A 304 12.69 8.14 -5.47
CA ALA A 304 12.62 6.76 -5.01
C ALA A 304 11.17 6.23 -4.95
N SER A 305 10.26 7.01 -4.40
CA SER A 305 8.83 6.66 -4.30
C SER A 305 8.17 6.61 -5.69
N SER A 306 8.51 7.55 -6.58
CA SER A 306 8.01 7.54 -7.95
C SER A 306 8.46 6.30 -8.71
N PHE A 307 9.72 5.88 -8.55
CA PHE A 307 10.24 4.67 -9.18
C PHE A 307 9.46 3.42 -8.75
N LYS A 308 9.24 3.25 -7.44
CA LYS A 308 8.49 2.12 -6.90
C LYS A 308 7.06 2.03 -7.43
N ILE A 309 6.38 3.19 -7.55
CA ILE A 309 5.01 3.24 -8.07
C ILE A 309 5.00 2.95 -9.57
N GLN A 310 5.95 3.51 -10.34
CA GLN A 310 6.07 3.24 -11.78
C GLN A 310 6.36 1.76 -12.04
N ASP A 311 7.25 1.14 -11.28
CA ASP A 311 7.56 -0.29 -11.34
C ASP A 311 6.30 -1.14 -11.15
N MET A 312 5.50 -0.84 -10.11
CA MET A 312 4.24 -1.53 -9.87
C MET A 312 3.20 -1.31 -10.98
N MET A 313 3.15 -0.09 -11.54
CA MET A 313 2.26 0.22 -12.65
C MET A 313 2.69 -0.44 -13.96
N ALA A 314 3.99 -0.69 -14.13
CA ALA A 314 4.58 -1.35 -15.30
C ALA A 314 4.50 -2.88 -15.23
N THR A 315 4.19 -3.47 -14.06
CA THR A 315 4.05 -4.92 -13.91
C THR A 315 2.90 -5.43 -14.76
N ASP A 316 3.16 -6.30 -15.72
CA ASP A 316 2.11 -6.88 -16.57
C ASP A 316 1.49 -8.10 -15.91
N ALA A 317 0.16 -8.22 -16.04
CA ALA A 317 -0.55 -9.42 -15.64
C ALA A 317 -0.23 -10.55 -16.63
N LYS A 318 0.18 -11.71 -16.12
CA LYS A 318 0.47 -12.90 -16.95
C LYS A 318 -0.80 -13.45 -17.60
N ILE A 319 -1.94 -13.31 -16.89
CA ILE A 319 -3.25 -13.73 -17.37
C ILE A 319 -4.02 -12.47 -17.80
N PRO A 320 -4.11 -12.16 -19.09
CA PRO A 320 -4.80 -10.98 -19.57
C PRO A 320 -6.30 -11.07 -19.31
N ILE A 321 -6.87 -9.99 -18.77
CA ILE A 321 -8.32 -9.90 -18.51
C ILE A 321 -9.10 -9.73 -19.83
N HIS A 322 -8.44 -9.40 -20.92
CA HIS A 322 -9.07 -9.08 -22.21
C HIS A 322 -9.10 -10.27 -23.15
N ALA A 323 -10.28 -10.76 -23.44
CA ALA A 323 -10.55 -11.60 -24.61
C ALA A 323 -11.61 -10.94 -25.50
N GLU A 324 -11.52 -11.19 -26.79
CA GLU A 324 -12.20 -10.41 -27.81
C GLU A 324 -13.67 -10.77 -28.08
N LYS A 325 -14.25 -11.80 -27.41
CA LYS A 325 -15.65 -12.20 -27.66
C LYS A 325 -16.38 -12.68 -26.40
N PRO A 326 -17.64 -12.27 -26.19
CA PRO A 326 -18.49 -12.89 -25.19
C PRO A 326 -18.67 -14.38 -25.53
N ALA A 327 -18.46 -15.23 -24.53
CA ALA A 327 -18.65 -16.66 -24.69
C ALA A 327 -20.14 -17.07 -24.61
N PRO A 328 -20.54 -18.17 -25.24
CA PRO A 328 -21.86 -18.75 -25.04
C PRO A 328 -22.07 -19.15 -23.57
N SER A 329 -23.31 -19.35 -23.15
CA SER A 329 -23.66 -19.81 -21.80
C SER A 329 -22.86 -21.07 -21.45
N LEU A 330 -22.09 -21.01 -20.32
CA LEU A 330 -21.25 -22.08 -19.87
C LEU A 330 -22.11 -23.20 -19.27
N GLN A 331 -21.94 -24.44 -19.77
CA GLN A 331 -22.65 -25.63 -19.26
C GLN A 331 -21.91 -26.32 -18.12
N GLY A 332 -20.59 -26.12 -18.04
CA GLY A 332 -19.77 -26.65 -16.96
C GLY A 332 -19.04 -27.97 -17.27
N HIS A 333 -18.87 -28.34 -18.54
CA HIS A 333 -18.02 -29.46 -18.90
C HIS A 333 -16.54 -29.08 -18.71
N VAL A 334 -15.79 -29.87 -17.91
CA VAL A 334 -14.37 -29.63 -17.63
C VAL A 334 -13.55 -30.83 -18.05
N GLU A 335 -12.51 -30.62 -18.86
CA GLU A 335 -11.61 -31.69 -19.30
C GLU A 335 -10.15 -31.27 -19.19
N PHE A 336 -9.33 -32.04 -18.46
CA PHE A 336 -7.88 -31.90 -18.40
C PHE A 336 -7.26 -32.89 -19.34
N LYS A 337 -6.33 -32.47 -20.20
CA LYS A 337 -5.59 -33.32 -21.14
C LYS A 337 -4.09 -33.19 -20.89
N ASN A 338 -3.53 -34.21 -20.25
CA ASN A 338 -2.10 -34.33 -19.94
C ASN A 338 -1.52 -33.04 -19.32
N VAL A 339 -2.21 -32.46 -18.31
CA VAL A 339 -1.86 -31.21 -17.69
C VAL A 339 -0.75 -31.38 -16.67
N SER A 340 0.33 -30.61 -16.84
CA SER A 340 1.36 -30.45 -15.80
C SER A 340 1.47 -28.98 -15.40
N PHE A 341 1.86 -28.76 -14.16
CA PHE A 341 2.00 -27.42 -13.60
C PHE A 341 3.09 -27.34 -12.55
N HIS A 342 3.91 -26.30 -12.63
CA HIS A 342 4.82 -25.85 -11.57
C HIS A 342 4.67 -24.34 -11.35
N PHE A 343 5.02 -23.88 -10.15
CA PHE A 343 5.12 -22.44 -9.87
C PHE A 343 6.45 -21.90 -10.41
N GLU A 344 6.48 -20.63 -10.81
CA GLU A 344 7.68 -20.01 -11.39
C GLU A 344 8.84 -19.86 -10.41
N ASP A 345 8.55 -19.71 -9.12
CA ASP A 345 9.53 -19.66 -8.04
C ASP A 345 10.24 -21.01 -7.80
N ASP A 346 9.63 -22.12 -8.23
CA ASP A 346 10.26 -23.46 -8.22
C ASP A 346 9.99 -24.22 -9.54
N PRO A 347 10.66 -23.85 -10.64
CA PRO A 347 10.43 -24.45 -11.96
C PRO A 347 10.91 -25.89 -12.09
N ASN A 348 11.63 -26.41 -11.09
CA ASN A 348 12.15 -27.78 -11.12
C ASN A 348 11.22 -28.78 -10.42
N THR A 349 10.18 -28.32 -9.75
CA THR A 349 9.25 -29.19 -9.00
C THR A 349 7.85 -29.08 -9.58
N ASP A 350 7.46 -30.07 -10.40
CA ASP A 350 6.09 -30.16 -10.88
C ASP A 350 5.14 -30.49 -9.74
N VAL A 351 4.21 -29.57 -9.47
CA VAL A 351 3.14 -29.72 -8.47
C VAL A 351 2.04 -30.65 -9.00
N LEU A 352 1.78 -30.58 -10.31
CA LEU A 352 0.88 -31.50 -11.02
C LEU A 352 1.61 -32.10 -12.21
N LYS A 353 1.45 -33.41 -12.42
CA LYS A 353 2.15 -34.17 -13.43
C LYS A 353 1.16 -34.97 -14.26
N ASN A 354 1.06 -34.64 -15.54
CA ASN A 354 0.31 -35.38 -16.55
C ASN A 354 -1.15 -35.70 -16.13
N ILE A 355 -1.83 -34.77 -15.51
CA ILE A 355 -3.20 -34.91 -15.02
C ILE A 355 -4.16 -35.00 -16.21
N SER A 356 -4.99 -36.05 -16.24
CA SER A 356 -6.06 -36.21 -17.20
C SER A 356 -7.35 -36.62 -16.49
N LEU A 357 -8.39 -35.79 -16.61
CA LEU A 357 -9.71 -36.01 -16.02
C LEU A 357 -10.79 -35.39 -16.89
N LYS A 358 -12.02 -35.86 -16.73
CA LYS A 358 -13.20 -35.32 -17.42
C LYS A 358 -14.37 -35.28 -16.46
N ALA A 359 -14.99 -34.14 -16.34
CA ALA A 359 -16.21 -33.89 -15.55
C ALA A 359 -17.32 -33.39 -16.45
N SER A 360 -18.47 -34.02 -16.38
CA SER A 360 -19.67 -33.66 -17.14
C SER A 360 -20.59 -32.74 -16.31
N PRO A 361 -21.43 -31.91 -16.94
CA PRO A 361 -22.42 -31.12 -16.23
C PRO A 361 -23.26 -31.96 -15.26
N GLY A 362 -23.43 -31.46 -14.04
CA GLY A 362 -24.14 -32.18 -12.96
C GLY A 362 -23.33 -33.25 -12.23
N GLN A 363 -22.11 -33.55 -12.68
CA GLN A 363 -21.26 -34.58 -12.06
C GLN A 363 -20.49 -33.99 -10.86
N THR A 364 -20.39 -34.78 -9.79
CA THR A 364 -19.59 -34.47 -8.61
C THR A 364 -18.28 -35.25 -8.62
N ILE A 365 -17.15 -34.54 -8.71
CA ILE A 365 -15.80 -35.10 -8.64
C ILE A 365 -15.19 -34.82 -7.28
N ALA A 366 -14.85 -35.84 -6.54
CA ALA A 366 -14.13 -35.69 -5.27
C ALA A 366 -12.63 -35.88 -5.46
N ILE A 367 -11.82 -35.06 -4.77
CA ILE A 367 -10.36 -35.09 -4.83
C ILE A 367 -9.83 -35.33 -3.42
N LEU A 368 -9.19 -36.47 -3.20
CA LEU A 368 -8.54 -36.86 -1.96
C LEU A 368 -7.02 -36.97 -2.16
N GLY A 369 -6.27 -36.91 -1.08
CA GLY A 369 -4.81 -37.06 -1.08
C GLY A 369 -4.16 -36.35 0.10
N GLU A 370 -2.88 -36.58 0.28
CA GLU A 370 -2.11 -35.96 1.36
C GLU A 370 -2.00 -34.42 1.20
N THR A 371 -1.64 -33.75 2.30
CA THR A 371 -1.32 -32.32 2.23
C THR A 371 -0.11 -32.12 1.32
N GLY A 372 -0.18 -31.15 0.40
CA GLY A 372 0.86 -30.91 -0.59
C GLY A 372 0.76 -31.77 -1.87
N ALA A 373 -0.24 -32.67 -2.00
CA ALA A 373 -0.40 -33.48 -3.21
C ALA A 373 -0.84 -32.71 -4.47
N GLY A 374 -1.17 -31.40 -4.36
CA GLY A 374 -1.57 -30.57 -5.51
C GLY A 374 -3.08 -30.38 -5.65
N LYS A 375 -3.92 -30.82 -4.69
CA LYS A 375 -5.39 -30.75 -4.76
C LYS A 375 -5.93 -29.34 -5.03
N SER A 376 -5.56 -28.36 -4.20
CA SER A 376 -6.00 -26.97 -4.37
C SER A 376 -5.42 -26.34 -5.64
N THR A 377 -4.21 -26.73 -6.06
CA THR A 377 -3.62 -26.31 -7.33
C THR A 377 -4.46 -26.76 -8.52
N LEU A 378 -4.95 -28.01 -8.50
CA LEU A 378 -5.78 -28.56 -9.57
C LEU A 378 -7.06 -27.72 -9.76
N VAL A 379 -7.78 -27.40 -8.70
CA VAL A 379 -9.00 -26.58 -8.80
C VAL A 379 -8.73 -25.12 -9.12
N ASN A 380 -7.58 -24.57 -8.69
CA ASN A 380 -7.15 -23.22 -9.04
C ASN A 380 -6.89 -23.05 -10.55
N LEU A 381 -6.47 -24.13 -11.23
CA LEU A 381 -6.33 -24.14 -12.68
C LEU A 381 -7.70 -24.10 -13.39
N ILE A 382 -8.77 -24.68 -12.81
CA ILE A 382 -10.14 -24.59 -13.35
C ILE A 382 -10.61 -23.13 -13.32
N CYS A 383 -10.31 -22.41 -12.22
CA CYS A 383 -10.60 -20.97 -12.08
C CYS A 383 -9.71 -20.08 -12.95
N ARG A 384 -8.73 -20.68 -13.63
CA ARG A 384 -7.69 -19.96 -14.36
C ARG A 384 -7.02 -18.90 -13.48
N PHE A 385 -6.67 -19.25 -12.22
CA PHE A 385 -5.80 -18.44 -11.40
C PHE A 385 -4.34 -18.54 -11.87
N TYR A 386 -4.03 -19.66 -12.52
CA TYR A 386 -2.79 -19.96 -13.23
C TYR A 386 -3.12 -20.62 -14.56
N ASP A 387 -2.25 -20.48 -15.55
CA ASP A 387 -2.30 -21.27 -16.78
C ASP A 387 -1.39 -22.52 -16.62
N PRO A 388 -1.73 -23.68 -17.19
CA PRO A 388 -0.91 -24.89 -17.09
C PRO A 388 0.44 -24.71 -17.79
N THR A 389 1.49 -25.34 -17.25
CA THR A 389 2.84 -25.32 -17.84
C THR A 389 2.87 -26.16 -19.12
N SER A 390 2.16 -27.29 -19.13
CA SER A 390 1.96 -28.13 -20.31
C SER A 390 0.59 -28.76 -20.31
N GLY A 391 0.14 -29.25 -21.49
CA GLY A 391 -1.22 -29.77 -21.68
C GLY A 391 -2.25 -28.65 -21.90
N GLU A 392 -3.52 -29.00 -21.84
CA GLU A 392 -4.64 -28.07 -22.03
C GLU A 392 -5.80 -28.41 -21.08
N ILE A 393 -6.50 -27.35 -20.66
CA ILE A 393 -7.72 -27.43 -19.86
C ILE A 393 -8.85 -26.90 -20.73
N LEU A 394 -9.83 -27.76 -21.01
CA LEU A 394 -10.98 -27.39 -21.81
C LEU A 394 -12.18 -27.17 -20.91
N ILE A 395 -12.83 -26.03 -21.09
CA ILE A 395 -14.12 -25.70 -20.47
C ILE A 395 -15.14 -25.62 -21.61
N ASP A 396 -16.15 -26.49 -21.56
CA ASP A 396 -17.14 -26.67 -22.65
C ASP A 396 -16.46 -26.89 -24.03
N GLY A 397 -15.35 -27.65 -24.06
CA GLY A 397 -14.60 -27.96 -25.27
C GLY A 397 -13.70 -26.84 -25.78
N VAL A 398 -13.65 -25.66 -25.10
CA VAL A 398 -12.80 -24.52 -25.43
C VAL A 398 -11.66 -24.41 -24.42
N ASP A 399 -10.43 -24.26 -24.90
CA ASP A 399 -9.26 -24.05 -24.04
C ASP A 399 -9.49 -22.86 -23.08
N ALA A 400 -9.25 -23.08 -21.79
CA ALA A 400 -9.43 -22.08 -20.73
C ALA A 400 -8.68 -20.78 -21.02
N ARG A 401 -7.54 -20.84 -21.72
CA ARG A 401 -6.74 -19.68 -22.14
C ARG A 401 -7.45 -18.78 -23.16
N LYS A 402 -8.44 -19.30 -23.88
CA LYS A 402 -9.23 -18.57 -24.89
C LYS A 402 -10.50 -17.94 -24.32
N TRP A 403 -10.87 -18.27 -23.09
CA TRP A 403 -12.02 -17.67 -22.42
C TRP A 403 -11.68 -16.26 -21.93
N HIS A 404 -12.68 -15.38 -21.95
CA HIS A 404 -12.62 -14.14 -21.20
C HIS A 404 -12.61 -14.47 -19.70
N VAL A 405 -11.52 -14.13 -18.98
CA VAL A 405 -11.32 -14.58 -17.59
C VAL A 405 -12.48 -14.17 -16.67
N ARG A 406 -13.03 -12.97 -16.86
CA ARG A 406 -14.16 -12.48 -16.07
C ARG A 406 -15.43 -13.28 -16.35
N GLU A 407 -15.72 -13.59 -17.61
CA GLU A 407 -16.84 -14.44 -18.00
C GLU A 407 -16.69 -15.87 -17.45
N LEU A 408 -15.53 -16.48 -17.62
CA LEU A 408 -15.24 -17.79 -17.04
C LEU A 408 -15.50 -17.78 -15.52
N ARG A 409 -14.92 -16.83 -14.81
CA ARG A 409 -15.07 -16.74 -13.35
C ARG A 409 -16.47 -16.34 -12.90
N ASN A 410 -17.27 -15.71 -13.74
CA ASN A 410 -18.68 -15.45 -13.43
C ASN A 410 -19.52 -16.73 -13.32
N HIS A 411 -19.15 -17.78 -14.05
CA HIS A 411 -19.82 -19.07 -14.02
C HIS A 411 -19.20 -20.10 -13.05
N ILE A 412 -18.12 -19.72 -12.36
CA ILE A 412 -17.45 -20.57 -11.36
C ILE A 412 -17.64 -19.95 -9.98
N ALA A 413 -18.08 -20.71 -9.01
CA ALA A 413 -18.04 -20.32 -7.59
C ALA A 413 -17.08 -21.21 -6.82
N THR A 414 -16.35 -20.60 -5.89
CA THR A 414 -15.34 -21.30 -5.08
C THR A 414 -15.53 -20.98 -3.61
N VAL A 415 -15.59 -22.01 -2.78
CA VAL A 415 -15.43 -21.90 -1.33
C VAL A 415 -14.00 -22.34 -1.04
N MET A 416 -13.16 -21.43 -0.61
CA MET A 416 -11.73 -21.68 -0.36
C MET A 416 -11.51 -22.21 1.06
N GLN A 417 -10.44 -22.95 1.27
CA GLN A 417 -10.01 -23.46 2.57
C GLN A 417 -9.81 -22.32 3.58
N ASP A 418 -9.11 -21.25 3.18
CA ASP A 418 -8.96 -20.03 3.97
C ASP A 418 -10.12 -19.06 3.68
N ILE A 419 -11.10 -19.02 4.57
CA ILE A 419 -12.30 -18.22 4.40
C ILE A 419 -12.04 -16.76 4.71
N PHE A 420 -12.31 -15.91 3.74
CA PHE A 420 -12.26 -14.47 3.90
C PHE A 420 -13.67 -13.88 3.92
N LEU A 421 -14.00 -13.19 5.03
CA LEU A 421 -15.21 -12.35 5.14
C LEU A 421 -14.80 -10.89 5.20
N PHE A 422 -15.50 -10.06 4.45
CA PHE A 422 -15.30 -8.62 4.45
C PHE A 422 -15.88 -8.00 5.73
N SER A 423 -15.32 -6.85 6.12
CA SER A 423 -15.90 -6.02 7.18
C SER A 423 -17.17 -5.34 6.65
N ASP A 424 -18.25 -6.10 6.68
CA ASP A 424 -19.56 -5.74 6.12
C ASP A 424 -20.65 -6.52 6.88
N THR A 425 -21.91 -6.29 6.58
CA THR A 425 -23.03 -7.08 7.11
C THR A 425 -22.94 -8.54 6.66
N ILE A 426 -23.62 -9.43 7.34
CA ILE A 426 -23.72 -10.84 6.93
C ILE A 426 -24.42 -10.91 5.56
N GLU A 427 -25.49 -10.12 5.36
CA GLU A 427 -26.13 -9.99 4.06
C GLU A 427 -25.13 -9.58 2.98
N GLY A 428 -24.38 -8.48 3.19
CA GLY A 428 -23.36 -7.99 2.24
C GLY A 428 -22.28 -9.03 1.92
N ASN A 429 -21.89 -9.83 2.91
CA ASN A 429 -20.97 -10.93 2.71
C ASN A 429 -21.55 -12.05 1.84
N ILE A 430 -22.82 -12.41 2.00
CA ILE A 430 -23.50 -13.42 1.15
C ILE A 430 -23.78 -12.84 -0.23
N ALA A 431 -24.33 -11.63 -0.30
CA ALA A 431 -24.67 -10.94 -1.55
C ALA A 431 -23.45 -10.59 -2.41
N PHE A 432 -22.22 -10.66 -1.87
CA PHE A 432 -21.00 -10.44 -2.64
C PHE A 432 -20.89 -11.35 -3.87
N GLY A 433 -21.47 -12.57 -3.83
CA GLY A 433 -21.52 -13.50 -4.96
C GLY A 433 -22.44 -13.03 -6.10
N ALA A 434 -23.52 -12.30 -5.76
CA ALA A 434 -24.51 -11.76 -6.69
C ALA A 434 -25.12 -10.48 -6.08
N PRO A 435 -24.53 -9.30 -6.32
CA PRO A 435 -24.91 -8.05 -5.65
C PRO A 435 -26.36 -7.59 -5.94
N ASP A 436 -26.96 -8.05 -7.04
CA ASP A 436 -28.33 -7.72 -7.44
C ASP A 436 -29.38 -8.72 -6.89
N ALA A 437 -28.96 -9.71 -6.07
CA ALA A 437 -29.86 -10.71 -5.50
C ALA A 437 -30.80 -10.10 -4.46
N THR A 438 -32.02 -10.63 -4.39
CA THR A 438 -33.00 -10.18 -3.39
C THR A 438 -32.65 -10.76 -2.01
N MET A 439 -33.14 -10.10 -0.95
CA MET A 439 -32.99 -10.63 0.42
C MET A 439 -33.61 -12.02 0.58
N GLU A 440 -34.66 -12.34 -0.19
CA GLU A 440 -35.27 -13.67 -0.19
C GLU A 440 -34.30 -14.74 -0.77
N ASP A 441 -33.57 -14.39 -1.83
CA ASP A 441 -32.54 -15.26 -2.41
C ASP A 441 -31.39 -15.47 -1.42
N VAL A 442 -30.92 -14.40 -0.76
CA VAL A 442 -29.90 -14.46 0.28
C VAL A 442 -30.32 -15.42 1.40
N ARG A 443 -31.52 -15.26 1.94
CA ARG A 443 -32.07 -16.14 2.98
C ARG A 443 -32.23 -17.58 2.51
N ARG A 444 -32.68 -17.79 1.26
CA ARG A 444 -32.80 -19.12 0.67
C ARG A 444 -31.45 -19.84 0.64
N MET A 445 -30.39 -19.18 0.18
CA MET A 445 -29.04 -19.78 0.16
C MET A 445 -28.48 -19.98 1.57
N ALA A 446 -28.75 -19.07 2.48
CA ALA A 446 -28.40 -19.24 3.89
C ALA A 446 -29.06 -20.46 4.54
N ARG A 447 -30.33 -20.75 4.21
CA ARG A 447 -31.02 -21.97 4.68
C ARG A 447 -30.39 -23.25 4.14
N ILE A 448 -30.03 -23.25 2.85
CA ILE A 448 -29.35 -24.38 2.21
C ILE A 448 -27.99 -24.64 2.84
N ALA A 449 -27.25 -23.57 3.15
CA ALA A 449 -25.98 -23.63 3.85
C ALA A 449 -26.10 -23.87 5.38
N ASP A 450 -27.33 -24.09 5.90
CA ASP A 450 -27.64 -24.22 7.33
C ASP A 450 -27.17 -23.00 8.16
N ALA A 451 -27.13 -21.82 7.54
CA ALA A 451 -26.67 -20.58 8.16
C ALA A 451 -27.79 -19.73 8.74
N ASP A 452 -29.01 -19.76 8.17
CA ASP A 452 -30.15 -18.89 8.50
C ASP A 452 -30.47 -18.89 10.00
N HIS A 453 -30.51 -20.08 10.62
CA HIS A 453 -30.86 -20.21 12.03
C HIS A 453 -29.93 -19.45 12.96
N PHE A 454 -28.60 -19.61 12.82
CA PHE A 454 -27.67 -18.89 13.70
C PHE A 454 -27.62 -17.39 13.36
N ILE A 455 -27.85 -17.01 12.09
CA ILE A 455 -27.88 -15.60 11.69
C ILE A 455 -29.07 -14.90 12.36
N GLU A 456 -30.25 -15.53 12.38
CA GLU A 456 -31.44 -14.97 13.03
C GLU A 456 -31.32 -14.83 14.55
N THR A 457 -30.44 -15.61 15.20
CA THR A 457 -30.15 -15.47 16.64
C THR A 457 -29.19 -14.33 16.97
N MET A 458 -28.57 -13.70 15.99
CA MET A 458 -27.68 -12.55 16.19
C MET A 458 -28.48 -11.27 16.46
N PRO A 459 -27.89 -10.29 17.20
CA PRO A 459 -28.62 -9.08 17.61
C PRO A 459 -29.27 -8.31 16.49
N GLU A 460 -28.62 -8.20 15.33
CA GLU A 460 -29.09 -7.48 14.15
C GLU A 460 -29.38 -8.44 12.97
N SER A 461 -29.44 -9.77 13.23
CA SER A 461 -29.72 -10.78 12.21
C SER A 461 -28.78 -10.63 11.00
N TYR A 462 -29.29 -10.53 9.79
CA TYR A 462 -28.55 -10.35 8.56
C TYR A 462 -27.80 -9.02 8.44
N ASP A 463 -28.24 -7.98 9.17
CA ASP A 463 -27.57 -6.67 9.25
C ASP A 463 -26.40 -6.66 10.23
N THR A 464 -26.16 -7.76 10.95
CA THR A 464 -25.02 -7.88 11.87
C THR A 464 -23.71 -7.66 11.12
N ILE A 465 -22.93 -6.65 11.57
CA ILE A 465 -21.62 -6.34 11.00
C ILE A 465 -20.59 -7.38 11.46
N VAL A 466 -19.95 -8.00 10.51
CA VAL A 466 -18.86 -8.95 10.74
C VAL A 466 -17.54 -8.18 10.73
N GLY A 467 -16.72 -8.36 11.76
CA GLY A 467 -15.39 -7.75 11.82
C GLY A 467 -14.43 -8.30 10.76
N GLU A 468 -13.27 -7.66 10.62
CA GLU A 468 -12.23 -8.05 9.66
C GLU A 468 -11.92 -9.56 9.75
N ARG A 469 -11.90 -10.25 8.61
CA ARG A 469 -11.72 -11.69 8.49
C ARG A 469 -12.72 -12.52 9.31
N GLY A 470 -13.90 -11.97 9.58
CA GLY A 470 -14.95 -12.69 10.31
C GLY A 470 -14.72 -12.78 11.83
N VAL A 471 -14.02 -11.79 12.42
CA VAL A 471 -13.89 -11.72 13.89
C VAL A 471 -15.28 -11.72 14.53
N GLY A 472 -15.48 -12.57 15.53
CA GLY A 472 -16.76 -12.77 16.22
C GLY A 472 -17.55 -14.01 15.75
N LEU A 473 -17.17 -14.64 14.63
CA LEU A 473 -17.79 -15.86 14.13
C LEU A 473 -16.92 -17.10 14.39
N SER A 474 -17.56 -18.24 14.66
CA SER A 474 -16.86 -19.53 14.70
C SER A 474 -16.43 -19.96 13.27
N GLY A 475 -15.45 -20.88 13.18
CA GLY A 475 -14.99 -21.42 11.89
C GLY A 475 -16.14 -22.01 11.05
N GLY A 476 -17.01 -22.82 11.65
CA GLY A 476 -18.17 -23.38 10.97
C GLY A 476 -19.21 -22.36 10.53
N GLN A 477 -19.40 -21.26 11.28
CA GLN A 477 -20.27 -20.15 10.86
C GLN A 477 -19.70 -19.43 9.62
N LYS A 478 -18.38 -19.17 9.61
CA LYS A 478 -17.70 -18.58 8.43
C LYS A 478 -17.84 -19.49 7.21
N GLN A 479 -17.65 -20.81 7.38
CA GLN A 479 -17.81 -21.78 6.29
C GLN A 479 -19.20 -21.73 5.67
N ARG A 480 -20.25 -21.74 6.52
CA ARG A 480 -21.65 -21.69 6.06
C ARG A 480 -21.99 -20.37 5.36
N ILE A 481 -21.51 -19.23 5.84
CA ILE A 481 -21.69 -17.92 5.14
C ILE A 481 -20.96 -17.94 3.78
N SER A 482 -19.74 -18.46 3.73
CA SER A 482 -18.99 -18.56 2.47
C SER A 482 -19.65 -19.51 1.46
N LEU A 483 -20.23 -20.61 1.95
CA LEU A 483 -21.02 -21.53 1.12
C LEU A 483 -22.28 -20.83 0.57
N ALA A 484 -23.04 -20.13 1.41
CA ALA A 484 -24.21 -19.36 0.97
C ALA A 484 -23.85 -18.32 -0.11
N ARG A 485 -22.71 -17.63 0.04
CA ARG A 485 -22.13 -16.71 -0.97
C ARG A 485 -21.88 -17.39 -2.30
N ALA A 486 -21.26 -18.58 -2.27
CA ALA A 486 -20.94 -19.34 -3.47
C ALA A 486 -22.20 -19.84 -4.19
N LEU A 487 -23.18 -20.33 -3.45
CA LEU A 487 -24.45 -20.83 -3.97
C LEU A 487 -25.33 -19.73 -4.57
N LEU A 488 -25.32 -18.53 -3.96
CA LEU A 488 -26.08 -17.38 -4.44
C LEU A 488 -25.71 -16.97 -5.86
N LYS A 489 -24.47 -17.24 -6.27
CA LYS A 489 -23.96 -16.97 -7.62
C LYS A 489 -24.61 -17.85 -8.69
N ASN A 490 -25.27 -18.95 -8.32
CA ASN A 490 -25.85 -19.95 -9.22
C ASN A 490 -24.86 -20.42 -10.31
N PRO A 491 -23.72 -21.00 -9.92
CA PRO A 491 -22.61 -21.30 -10.83
C PRO A 491 -22.87 -22.54 -11.67
N SER A 492 -22.25 -22.60 -12.88
CA SER A 492 -22.18 -23.85 -13.68
C SER A 492 -21.11 -24.82 -13.16
N ILE A 493 -20.07 -24.27 -12.48
CA ILE A 493 -19.01 -25.06 -11.84
C ILE A 493 -18.86 -24.58 -10.38
N LEU A 494 -19.02 -25.51 -9.44
CA LEU A 494 -18.87 -25.26 -8.01
C LEU A 494 -17.64 -25.97 -7.48
N ILE A 495 -16.77 -25.24 -6.78
CA ILE A 495 -15.56 -25.78 -6.16
C ILE A 495 -15.66 -25.61 -4.65
N LEU A 496 -15.56 -26.72 -3.92
CA LEU A 496 -15.64 -26.79 -2.48
C LEU A 496 -14.31 -27.33 -1.93
N ASP A 497 -13.45 -26.42 -1.43
CA ASP A 497 -12.15 -26.80 -0.84
C ASP A 497 -12.26 -26.85 0.68
N ASP A 498 -12.34 -28.06 1.24
CA ASP A 498 -12.42 -28.37 2.69
C ASP A 498 -13.54 -27.61 3.44
N THR A 499 -14.71 -27.50 2.83
CA THR A 499 -15.82 -26.64 3.26
C THR A 499 -16.58 -27.14 4.47
N THR A 500 -16.36 -28.37 4.94
CA THR A 500 -17.10 -28.99 6.06
C THR A 500 -16.19 -29.41 7.21
N SER A 501 -14.90 -29.12 7.15
CA SER A 501 -13.93 -29.55 8.18
C SER A 501 -14.20 -28.98 9.59
N ALA A 502 -14.75 -27.78 9.68
CA ALA A 502 -15.07 -27.09 10.93
C ALA A 502 -16.56 -27.21 11.33
N VAL A 503 -17.33 -28.00 10.59
CA VAL A 503 -18.75 -28.24 10.84
C VAL A 503 -18.92 -29.63 11.49
N ASP A 504 -19.89 -29.77 12.38
CA ASP A 504 -20.23 -31.06 12.98
C ASP A 504 -20.89 -32.00 11.96
N MET A 505 -20.84 -33.31 12.23
CA MET A 505 -21.25 -34.34 11.28
C MET A 505 -22.75 -34.28 10.94
N GLU A 506 -23.62 -33.86 11.87
CA GLU A 506 -25.06 -33.76 11.62
C GLU A 506 -25.37 -32.61 10.64
N THR A 507 -24.75 -31.46 10.87
CA THR A 507 -24.83 -30.28 9.98
C THR A 507 -24.22 -30.58 8.61
N GLU A 508 -23.10 -31.33 8.55
CA GLU A 508 -22.48 -31.74 7.29
C GLU A 508 -23.44 -32.57 6.41
N VAL A 509 -24.07 -33.62 6.99
CA VAL A 509 -25.04 -34.47 6.28
C VAL A 509 -26.23 -33.65 5.77
N LYS A 510 -26.73 -32.72 6.57
CA LYS A 510 -27.84 -31.84 6.18
C LYS A 510 -27.45 -30.94 5.00
N ILE A 511 -26.29 -30.28 5.05
CA ILE A 511 -25.77 -29.45 3.97
C ILE A 511 -25.58 -30.27 2.69
N GLN A 512 -24.98 -31.45 2.76
CA GLN A 512 -24.78 -32.33 1.59
C GLN A 512 -26.13 -32.74 0.97
N GLY A 513 -27.14 -33.08 1.78
CA GLY A 513 -28.46 -33.42 1.31
C GLY A 513 -29.15 -32.27 0.56
N GLU A 514 -29.01 -31.04 1.02
CA GLU A 514 -29.55 -29.85 0.36
C GLU A 514 -28.72 -29.46 -0.90
N LEU A 515 -27.39 -29.56 -0.82
CA LEU A 515 -26.52 -29.31 -1.97
C LEU A 515 -26.87 -30.21 -3.15
N LYS A 516 -27.06 -31.50 -2.93
CA LYS A 516 -27.39 -32.48 -3.97
C LYS A 516 -28.63 -32.10 -4.78
N LYS A 517 -29.63 -31.46 -4.12
CA LYS A 517 -30.88 -31.02 -4.77
C LYS A 517 -30.68 -29.82 -5.71
N ILE A 518 -29.76 -28.92 -5.40
CA ILE A 518 -29.56 -27.68 -6.16
C ILE A 518 -28.40 -27.78 -7.17
N THR A 519 -27.53 -28.77 -7.05
CA THR A 519 -26.37 -28.96 -7.94
C THR A 519 -26.61 -29.99 -9.05
N GLU A 520 -27.86 -30.44 -9.28
CA GLU A 520 -28.17 -31.44 -10.32
C GLU A 520 -27.64 -31.09 -11.73
N ASN A 521 -27.52 -29.78 -12.03
CA ASN A 521 -26.97 -29.29 -13.30
C ASN A 521 -25.60 -28.59 -13.12
N THR A 522 -25.02 -28.63 -11.94
CA THR A 522 -23.76 -27.94 -11.60
C THR A 522 -22.63 -28.95 -11.47
N THR A 523 -21.57 -28.78 -12.25
CA THR A 523 -20.37 -29.61 -12.09
C THR A 523 -19.68 -29.23 -10.79
N THR A 524 -19.57 -30.19 -9.88
CA THR A 524 -19.06 -29.92 -8.52
C THR A 524 -17.71 -30.62 -8.30
N PHE A 525 -16.71 -29.86 -7.88
CA PHE A 525 -15.43 -30.37 -7.42
C PHE A 525 -15.34 -30.24 -5.89
N ILE A 526 -15.09 -31.34 -5.20
CA ILE A 526 -14.98 -31.38 -3.73
C ILE A 526 -13.57 -31.82 -3.35
N ILE A 527 -12.82 -30.95 -2.69
CA ILE A 527 -11.60 -31.33 -1.99
C ILE A 527 -11.97 -31.60 -0.53
N ALA A 528 -11.70 -32.79 -0.04
CA ALA A 528 -11.98 -33.13 1.35
C ALA A 528 -10.88 -33.99 1.96
N HIS A 529 -10.82 -33.99 3.26
CA HIS A 529 -9.97 -34.84 4.07
C HIS A 529 -10.75 -35.97 4.76
N ARG A 530 -12.10 -35.91 4.73
CA ARG A 530 -12.99 -36.91 5.33
C ARG A 530 -13.67 -37.73 4.23
N ILE A 531 -13.72 -39.04 4.45
CA ILE A 531 -14.43 -39.95 3.54
C ILE A 531 -15.94 -39.70 3.54
N SER A 532 -16.51 -39.29 4.68
CA SER A 532 -17.93 -38.90 4.80
C SER A 532 -18.34 -37.88 3.74
N SER A 533 -17.47 -36.93 3.43
CA SER A 533 -17.73 -35.84 2.50
C SER A 533 -17.68 -36.25 1.03
N VAL A 534 -17.07 -37.38 0.71
CA VAL A 534 -16.78 -37.77 -0.69
C VAL A 534 -17.43 -39.07 -1.13
N LYS A 535 -17.97 -39.86 -0.20
CA LYS A 535 -18.55 -41.19 -0.50
C LYS A 535 -19.71 -41.19 -1.51
N GLU A 536 -20.44 -40.08 -1.62
CA GLU A 536 -21.56 -39.89 -2.52
C GLU A 536 -21.15 -39.26 -3.88
N ALA A 537 -19.85 -39.00 -4.09
CA ALA A 537 -19.36 -38.45 -5.36
C ALA A 537 -19.47 -39.48 -6.49
N ASP A 538 -19.74 -38.98 -7.72
CA ASP A 538 -19.82 -39.81 -8.92
C ASP A 538 -18.45 -40.40 -9.30
N GLU A 539 -17.39 -39.65 -9.04
CA GLU A 539 -16.02 -40.11 -9.20
C GLU A 539 -15.13 -39.55 -8.09
N ILE A 540 -14.26 -40.39 -7.56
CA ILE A 540 -13.26 -40.05 -6.55
C ILE A 540 -11.88 -40.18 -7.19
N LEU A 541 -11.07 -39.13 -7.10
CA LEU A 541 -9.68 -39.09 -7.58
C LEU A 541 -8.75 -39.05 -6.36
N ILE A 542 -7.80 -39.99 -6.33
CA ILE A 542 -6.74 -39.99 -5.31
C ILE A 542 -5.50 -39.36 -5.91
N LEU A 543 -5.13 -38.20 -5.39
CA LEU A 543 -3.97 -37.45 -5.82
C LEU A 543 -2.79 -37.70 -4.87
N ASN A 544 -1.65 -38.08 -5.40
CA ASN A 544 -0.42 -38.28 -4.64
C ASN A 544 0.78 -37.80 -5.45
N HIS A 545 1.63 -36.97 -4.84
CA HIS A 545 2.82 -36.33 -5.44
C HIS A 545 2.58 -35.71 -6.84
N GLY A 546 1.40 -35.13 -7.02
CA GLY A 546 0.99 -34.46 -8.26
C GLY A 546 0.43 -35.40 -9.34
N GLU A 547 0.22 -36.66 -9.06
CA GLU A 547 -0.32 -37.67 -10.00
C GLU A 547 -1.63 -38.28 -9.48
N ILE A 548 -2.56 -38.63 -10.36
CA ILE A 548 -3.75 -39.39 -10.01
C ILE A 548 -3.35 -40.88 -9.96
N ILE A 549 -3.31 -41.43 -8.74
CA ILE A 549 -2.89 -42.81 -8.51
C ILE A 549 -4.06 -43.83 -8.51
N GLU A 550 -5.26 -43.37 -8.11
CA GLU A 550 -6.49 -44.17 -8.11
C GLU A 550 -7.65 -43.30 -8.56
N ARG A 551 -8.62 -43.89 -9.22
CA ARG A 551 -9.86 -43.26 -9.64
C ARG A 551 -11.01 -44.26 -9.71
N GLY A 552 -12.21 -43.87 -9.25
CA GLY A 552 -13.40 -44.69 -9.28
C GLY A 552 -14.49 -44.19 -8.36
N THR A 553 -15.52 -45.02 -8.17
CA THR A 553 -16.58 -44.75 -7.17
C THR A 553 -16.14 -45.26 -5.78
N HIS A 554 -16.83 -44.83 -4.73
CA HIS A 554 -16.62 -45.37 -3.38
C HIS A 554 -16.57 -46.89 -3.32
N SER A 555 -17.53 -47.57 -3.97
CA SER A 555 -17.62 -49.02 -3.96
C SER A 555 -16.49 -49.71 -4.76
N SER A 556 -16.09 -49.15 -5.90
CA SER A 556 -14.99 -49.73 -6.71
C SER A 556 -13.64 -49.61 -6.01
N LEU A 557 -13.35 -48.41 -5.44
CA LEU A 557 -12.10 -48.17 -4.73
C LEU A 557 -11.95 -48.99 -3.43
N LEU A 558 -13.06 -49.27 -2.76
CA LEU A 558 -13.04 -50.20 -1.61
C LEU A 558 -12.73 -51.63 -2.04
N ALA A 559 -13.23 -52.06 -3.22
CA ALA A 559 -12.98 -53.41 -3.77
C ALA A 559 -11.53 -53.58 -4.23
N GLU A 560 -10.88 -52.53 -4.75
CA GLU A 560 -9.47 -52.52 -5.18
C GLU A 560 -8.47 -52.68 -4.04
N LYS A 561 -8.88 -52.34 -2.80
CA LYS A 561 -8.04 -52.40 -1.58
C LYS A 561 -6.72 -51.64 -1.70
N GLY A 562 -6.74 -50.51 -2.39
CA GLY A 562 -5.61 -49.61 -2.59
C GLY A 562 -5.49 -48.54 -1.53
N TYR A 563 -4.93 -47.39 -1.89
CA TYR A 563 -4.69 -46.23 -1.01
C TYR A 563 -5.99 -45.67 -0.40
N TYR A 564 -7.08 -45.64 -1.19
CA TYR A 564 -8.39 -45.22 -0.70
C TYR A 564 -8.91 -46.14 0.42
N PHE A 565 -8.75 -47.44 0.28
CA PHE A 565 -9.14 -48.42 1.27
C PHE A 565 -8.36 -48.25 2.58
N ASP A 566 -7.07 -47.94 2.48
CA ASP A 566 -6.23 -47.70 3.67
C ASP A 566 -6.69 -46.44 4.43
N ILE A 567 -7.04 -45.35 3.72
CA ILE A 567 -7.61 -44.14 4.34
C ILE A 567 -8.95 -44.47 5.02
N TYR A 568 -9.81 -45.23 4.33
CA TYR A 568 -11.11 -45.65 4.84
C TYR A 568 -10.98 -46.41 6.16
N ASN A 569 -10.11 -47.39 6.20
CA ASN A 569 -9.87 -48.20 7.41
C ASN A 569 -9.25 -47.35 8.56
N LYS A 570 -8.36 -46.45 8.24
CA LYS A 570 -7.77 -45.54 9.25
C LYS A 570 -8.81 -44.60 9.87
N GLN A 571 -9.74 -44.08 9.09
CA GLN A 571 -10.77 -43.18 9.58
C GLN A 571 -11.89 -43.88 10.35
N LEU A 572 -12.39 -45.02 9.85
CA LEU A 572 -13.46 -45.79 10.48
C LEU A 572 -12.96 -46.77 11.56
N GLY A 573 -11.75 -47.27 11.44
CA GLY A 573 -11.13 -48.16 12.45
C GLY A 573 -10.85 -47.40 13.77
N THR A 574 -10.67 -46.09 13.71
CA THR A 574 -10.53 -45.26 14.91
C THR A 574 -11.88 -45.00 15.57
N GLU A 575 -12.99 -44.95 14.82
CA GLU A 575 -14.35 -44.79 15.36
C GLU A 575 -14.84 -46.04 16.08
N ALA A 576 -14.47 -47.24 15.59
CA ALA A 576 -14.82 -48.51 16.25
C ALA A 576 -14.13 -48.70 17.63
N ASN A 577 -12.93 -48.11 17.80
CA ASN A 577 -12.18 -48.17 19.09
C ASN A 577 -12.56 -47.09 20.11
N VAL A 578 -13.34 -46.08 19.73
CA VAL A 578 -13.82 -45.02 20.67
C VAL A 578 -15.19 -45.34 21.24
N ASN A 579 -15.95 -46.26 20.63
CA ASN A 579 -17.28 -46.70 21.04
C ASN A 579 -17.32 -48.15 21.66
N GLY A 580 -16.14 -48.73 21.98
CA GLY A 580 -15.99 -50.00 22.63
C GLY A 580 -15.62 -49.94 24.12
#